data_7e2f9c37a2bca716b37869ce3d6d2659
#
_entry.id   7e2f9c37a2bca716b37869ce3d6d2659
#
_cell.length_a   1.000
_cell.length_b   1.000
_cell.length_c   1.000
_cell.angle_alpha   90.00
_cell.angle_beta   90.00
_cell.angle_gamma   90.00
#
_symmetry.space_group_name_H-M   'P 1'
#
loop_
_entity.id
_entity.type
_entity.pdbx_description
1 polymer ?
#
loop_
_entity_poly.entity_id
_entity_poly.type
_entity_poly.pdbx_seq_one_letter_code
_entity_poly.pdbx_strand_id
1 'polypeptide(L)'
;MSGILMMVIAIVVLGGAYLLYGRYLQNKWGIDPNAKTPAYEMEDGVDYVPADTNVVFGHQFASIAGAGPINGPIQAAIFGWLPVLLWILIGGVFFGAVQDFASMYASVKNKGRTIGYIIEEYIGKLGKKLFLLFCWLFCILVVAAFADVVAGTFNGFAADKAGEVTKVVANGAVATTSMLFIIEAVALGFFLKYSKFNKWINTLVAIALLIVAIALGLNFPMYLNLSVWHIIIFVYILIASVTPVWALLQPRDYLNSYLLIFMIVGAVIGVFVANPACNLEAFTAFAIPDANGKPQYLFPILFVTIACGAVSGFHSLVSSGTASKQIKNEKNMLPVSFGAMLMESMLAILALIAVASFGKGEAAAQGLTTQPQIFAGAIANFLSAIGLPHSLVFTLINLAVSAFALTSLDSVARVGRLSFQEFWLDSDTDDDNMSPFVKLMTNKYFATIITLVLAFMLTKVGYAEIWPLFGSANQLLSVLALVACAVFLKKTKRQGCMLWIPMVFMMAVTFTALGMTIYKLTKALFSVGLDLGNSLQLIFAVLLLILGVLVAIQGVKKLCEKSKDEKAAA
;
A
#
# COMPACT_ATOMS: atom_id res chain seq x y z
N MET A 1 23.92 -3.32 17.38
CA MET A 1 23.70 -2.64 16.08
C MET A 1 23.30 -1.21 16.33
N SER A 2 23.75 -0.22 15.56
CA SER A 2 23.26 1.16 15.69
C SER A 2 22.31 1.50 14.55
N GLY A 3 21.44 2.48 14.77
CA GLY A 3 20.51 2.96 13.74
C GLY A 3 21.23 3.50 12.52
N ILE A 4 22.36 4.21 12.71
CA ILE A 4 23.20 4.70 11.60
C ILE A 4 23.71 3.52 10.77
N LEU A 5 24.20 2.45 11.39
CA LEU A 5 24.73 1.31 10.65
C LEU A 5 23.65 0.60 9.83
N MET A 6 22.43 0.43 10.39
CA MET A 6 21.28 -0.08 9.64
C MET A 6 20.97 0.83 8.45
N MET A 7 20.95 2.14 8.65
CA MET A 7 20.66 3.12 7.61
C MET A 7 21.72 3.10 6.50
N VAL A 8 22.99 3.06 6.84
CA VAL A 8 24.10 2.99 5.86
C VAL A 8 24.01 1.71 5.03
N ILE A 9 23.76 0.55 5.70
CA ILE A 9 23.54 -0.73 4.99
C ILE A 9 22.38 -0.58 4.00
N ALA A 10 21.26 0.01 4.44
CA ALA A 10 20.11 0.23 3.59
C ALA A 10 20.42 1.10 2.37
N ILE A 11 21.08 2.25 2.57
CA ILE A 11 21.46 3.17 1.49
C ILE A 11 22.38 2.46 0.49
N VAL A 12 23.39 1.74 0.97
CA VAL A 12 24.35 1.03 0.11
C VAL A 12 23.68 -0.09 -0.68
N VAL A 13 22.87 -0.91 -0.03
CA VAL A 13 22.21 -2.06 -0.68
C VAL A 13 21.14 -1.58 -1.66
N LEU A 14 20.23 -0.69 -1.23
CA LEU A 14 19.15 -0.20 -2.09
C LEU A 14 19.68 0.69 -3.22
N GLY A 15 20.64 1.59 -2.93
CA GLY A 15 21.29 2.40 -3.94
C GLY A 15 22.10 1.56 -4.94
N GLY A 16 22.84 0.56 -4.45
CA GLY A 16 23.56 -0.40 -5.29
C GLY A 16 22.61 -1.22 -6.17
N ALA A 17 21.47 -1.67 -5.61
CA ALA A 17 20.43 -2.37 -6.36
C ALA A 17 19.85 -1.51 -7.48
N TYR A 18 19.57 -0.23 -7.23
CA TYR A 18 19.11 0.70 -8.26
C TYR A 18 20.12 0.85 -9.40
N LEU A 19 21.40 1.09 -9.06
CA LEU A 19 22.44 1.39 -10.02
C LEU A 19 22.90 0.16 -10.83
N LEU A 20 22.88 -1.04 -10.22
CA LEU A 20 23.37 -2.27 -10.84
C LEU A 20 22.22 -3.12 -11.35
N TYR A 21 21.34 -3.57 -10.46
CA TYR A 21 20.30 -4.53 -10.80
C TYR A 21 19.15 -3.91 -11.59
N GLY A 22 18.69 -2.72 -11.20
CA GLY A 22 17.66 -1.99 -11.95
C GLY A 22 18.09 -1.67 -13.38
N ARG A 23 19.34 -1.20 -13.58
CA ARG A 23 19.89 -0.95 -14.92
C ARG A 23 20.11 -2.26 -15.72
N TYR A 24 20.50 -3.34 -15.05
CA TYR A 24 20.57 -4.65 -15.70
C TYR A 24 19.21 -5.07 -16.26
N LEU A 25 18.14 -4.95 -15.47
CA LEU A 25 16.78 -5.25 -15.91
C LEU A 25 16.32 -4.35 -17.06
N GLN A 26 16.63 -3.04 -16.98
CA GLN A 26 16.33 -2.09 -18.04
C GLN A 26 16.95 -2.50 -19.38
N ASN A 27 18.22 -2.88 -19.37
CA ASN A 27 18.93 -3.34 -20.55
C ASN A 27 18.39 -4.69 -21.05
N LYS A 28 18.16 -5.64 -20.14
CA LYS A 28 17.67 -6.98 -20.46
C LYS A 28 16.28 -6.96 -21.09
N TRP A 29 15.40 -6.07 -20.62
CA TRP A 29 14.05 -5.94 -21.17
C TRP A 29 13.98 -5.04 -22.40
N GLY A 30 15.11 -4.46 -22.82
CA GLY A 30 15.23 -3.66 -24.04
C GLY A 30 14.34 -2.42 -24.00
N ILE A 31 14.55 -1.61 -22.98
CA ILE A 31 13.92 -0.29 -22.85
C ILE A 31 14.43 0.59 -23.98
N ASP A 32 13.54 1.13 -24.80
CA ASP A 32 13.87 2.02 -25.90
C ASP A 32 13.56 3.49 -25.57
N PRO A 33 14.59 4.32 -25.43
CA PRO A 33 14.40 5.75 -25.14
C PRO A 33 13.70 6.54 -26.24
N ASN A 34 13.69 6.01 -27.46
CA ASN A 34 13.12 6.66 -28.64
C ASN A 34 11.70 6.20 -28.94
N ALA A 35 11.23 5.14 -28.26
CA ALA A 35 9.86 4.66 -28.45
C ALA A 35 8.84 5.69 -27.93
N LYS A 36 7.79 5.92 -28.71
CA LYS A 36 6.62 6.67 -28.22
C LYS A 36 5.95 5.88 -27.11
N THR A 37 5.63 6.57 -26.03
CA THR A 37 4.90 5.98 -24.90
C THR A 37 3.41 6.15 -25.06
N PRO A 38 2.59 5.34 -24.38
CA PRO A 38 1.13 5.49 -24.39
C PRO A 38 0.65 6.87 -23.97
N ALA A 39 1.41 7.58 -23.14
CA ALA A 39 1.11 8.95 -22.72
C ALA A 39 0.95 9.91 -23.92
N TYR A 40 1.73 9.68 -25.01
CA TYR A 40 1.64 10.49 -26.23
C TYR A 40 0.79 9.84 -27.32
N GLU A 41 0.76 8.49 -27.39
CA GLU A 41 0.00 7.79 -28.46
C GLU A 41 -1.50 7.85 -28.23
N MET A 42 -1.91 7.88 -26.96
CA MET A 42 -3.31 7.80 -26.54
C MET A 42 -3.71 9.02 -25.70
N GLU A 43 -3.01 10.15 -25.85
CA GLU A 43 -3.26 11.36 -25.07
C GLU A 43 -4.73 11.80 -25.16
N ASP A 44 -5.42 11.79 -24.03
CA ASP A 44 -6.84 12.13 -23.90
C ASP A 44 -7.07 13.37 -22.98
N GLY A 45 -5.99 13.88 -22.38
CA GLY A 45 -6.05 14.99 -21.44
C GLY A 45 -6.68 14.67 -20.08
N VAL A 46 -7.00 13.40 -19.81
CA VAL A 46 -7.64 12.94 -18.58
C VAL A 46 -6.80 11.88 -17.87
N ASP A 47 -6.63 10.73 -18.47
CA ASP A 47 -5.85 9.60 -17.93
C ASP A 47 -4.47 9.52 -18.59
N TYR A 48 -4.41 9.67 -19.90
CA TYR A 48 -3.19 9.64 -20.70
C TYR A 48 -2.69 11.08 -20.89
N VAL A 49 -1.79 11.48 -20.00
CA VAL A 49 -1.20 12.83 -19.99
C VAL A 49 0.29 12.73 -19.76
N PRO A 50 1.12 13.16 -20.73
CA PRO A 50 2.58 13.15 -20.56
C PRO A 50 3.01 14.06 -19.41
N ALA A 51 3.54 13.50 -18.32
CA ALA A 51 3.95 14.24 -17.15
C ALA A 51 5.46 14.13 -16.88
N ASP A 52 6.01 15.10 -16.16
CA ASP A 52 7.43 15.08 -15.80
C ASP A 52 7.74 13.93 -14.84
N THR A 53 8.92 13.31 -15.00
CA THR A 53 9.33 12.12 -14.24
C THR A 53 9.18 12.31 -12.73
N ASN A 54 9.53 13.47 -12.19
CA ASN A 54 9.42 13.75 -10.76
C ASN A 54 7.95 13.80 -10.29
N VAL A 55 7.05 14.28 -11.15
CA VAL A 55 5.61 14.31 -10.85
C VAL A 55 5.05 12.89 -10.85
N VAL A 56 5.39 12.09 -11.86
CA VAL A 56 4.94 10.70 -11.96
C VAL A 56 5.54 9.85 -10.84
N PHE A 57 6.83 10.08 -10.48
CA PHE A 57 7.48 9.45 -9.34
C PHE A 57 6.75 9.79 -8.03
N GLY A 58 6.46 11.07 -7.81
CA GLY A 58 5.74 11.53 -6.61
C GLY A 58 4.35 10.90 -6.51
N HIS A 59 3.60 10.85 -7.61
CA HIS A 59 2.31 10.18 -7.67
C HIS A 59 2.42 8.68 -7.38
N GLN A 60 3.34 7.97 -8.05
CA GLN A 60 3.57 6.55 -7.81
C GLN A 60 3.94 6.31 -6.35
N PHE A 61 4.94 7.03 -5.83
CA PHE A 61 5.43 6.87 -4.48
C PHE A 61 4.37 7.19 -3.41
N ALA A 62 3.65 8.31 -3.54
CA ALA A 62 2.58 8.66 -2.60
C ALA A 62 1.42 7.66 -2.62
N SER A 63 1.16 7.01 -3.77
CA SER A 63 0.10 6.01 -3.90
C SER A 63 0.48 4.66 -3.28
N ILE A 64 1.75 4.25 -3.37
CA ILE A 64 2.22 2.97 -2.82
C ILE A 64 2.63 3.06 -1.35
N ALA A 65 3.29 4.15 -0.94
CA ALA A 65 3.79 4.37 0.41
C ALA A 65 2.68 4.75 1.40
N GLY A 66 1.70 3.86 1.59
CA GLY A 66 0.67 4.01 2.60
C GLY A 66 1.18 3.74 4.03
N ALA A 67 0.28 3.36 4.94
CA ALA A 67 0.65 2.96 6.31
C ALA A 67 1.38 1.60 6.38
N GLY A 68 1.35 0.81 5.30
CA GLY A 68 1.91 -0.54 5.24
C GLY A 68 3.40 -0.65 5.56
N PRO A 69 4.28 0.14 4.92
CA PRO A 69 5.72 0.10 5.18
C PRO A 69 6.13 0.54 6.58
N ILE A 70 5.24 1.21 7.31
CA ILE A 70 5.46 1.57 8.72
C ILE A 70 4.93 0.46 9.64
N ASN A 71 3.70 0.03 9.43
CA ASN A 71 3.03 -0.91 10.33
C ASN A 71 3.64 -2.32 10.26
N GLY A 72 3.97 -2.80 9.06
CA GLY A 72 4.50 -4.14 8.84
C GLY A 72 5.80 -4.41 9.62
N PRO A 73 6.87 -3.63 9.41
CA PRO A 73 8.13 -3.82 10.12
C PRO A 73 8.01 -3.71 11.64
N ILE A 74 7.19 -2.77 12.14
CA ILE A 74 6.97 -2.61 13.59
C ILE A 74 6.30 -3.85 14.19
N GLN A 75 5.29 -4.42 13.52
CA GLN A 75 4.65 -5.66 13.97
C GLN A 75 5.58 -6.87 13.87
N ALA A 76 6.34 -6.98 12.78
CA ALA A 76 7.23 -8.10 12.54
C ALA A 76 8.49 -8.07 13.42
N ALA A 77 8.78 -6.95 14.07
CA ALA A 77 9.95 -6.77 14.95
C ALA A 77 9.97 -7.74 16.14
N ILE A 78 8.84 -8.40 16.47
CA ILE A 78 8.78 -9.51 17.44
C ILE A 78 9.75 -10.63 17.11
N PHE A 79 10.04 -10.89 15.84
CA PHE A 79 10.99 -11.93 15.41
C PHE A 79 12.47 -11.50 15.50
N GLY A 80 12.74 -10.27 15.89
CA GLY A 80 14.06 -9.64 15.93
C GLY A 80 14.34 -8.75 14.71
N TRP A 81 15.33 -7.85 14.84
CA TRP A 81 15.63 -6.88 13.80
C TRP A 81 16.28 -7.50 12.54
N LEU A 82 17.05 -8.57 12.69
CA LEU A 82 17.81 -9.14 11.56
C LEU A 82 16.91 -9.81 10.50
N PRO A 83 15.97 -10.70 10.83
CA PRO A 83 15.08 -11.27 9.82
C PRO A 83 14.19 -10.22 9.16
N VAL A 84 13.75 -9.19 9.90
CA VAL A 84 12.98 -8.07 9.35
C VAL A 84 13.82 -7.27 8.36
N LEU A 85 15.05 -6.88 8.72
CA LEU A 85 15.95 -6.14 7.84
C LEU A 85 16.28 -6.93 6.57
N LEU A 86 16.62 -8.23 6.71
CA LEU A 86 16.92 -9.07 5.57
C LEU A 86 15.72 -9.21 4.62
N TRP A 87 14.50 -9.39 5.16
CA TRP A 87 13.33 -9.49 4.31
C TRP A 87 13.01 -8.17 3.60
N ILE A 88 13.15 -7.03 4.25
CA ILE A 88 12.94 -5.73 3.60
C ILE A 88 13.97 -5.52 2.47
N LEU A 89 15.26 -5.80 2.71
CA LEU A 89 16.31 -5.60 1.71
C LEU A 89 16.18 -6.57 0.53
N ILE A 90 16.07 -7.87 0.81
CA ILE A 90 15.99 -8.91 -0.23
C ILE A 90 14.64 -8.85 -0.94
N GLY A 91 13.55 -8.78 -0.18
CA GLY A 91 12.19 -8.71 -0.70
C GLY A 91 11.96 -7.43 -1.50
N GLY A 92 12.38 -6.29 -0.96
CA GLY A 92 12.24 -5.00 -1.64
C GLY A 92 12.97 -4.93 -2.97
N VAL A 93 14.19 -5.46 -3.04
CA VAL A 93 15.01 -5.43 -4.27
C VAL A 93 14.57 -6.49 -5.27
N PHE A 94 14.54 -7.76 -4.87
CA PHE A 94 14.40 -8.88 -5.82
C PHE A 94 12.95 -9.31 -6.06
N PHE A 95 12.02 -8.86 -5.23
CA PHE A 95 10.60 -9.19 -5.35
C PHE A 95 9.79 -7.92 -5.68
N GLY A 96 9.73 -6.95 -4.77
CA GLY A 96 8.87 -5.77 -4.93
C GLY A 96 9.29 -4.88 -6.10
N ALA A 97 10.55 -4.42 -6.12
CA ALA A 97 11.02 -3.52 -7.18
C ALA A 97 11.01 -4.16 -8.57
N VAL A 98 11.32 -5.46 -8.65
CA VAL A 98 11.22 -6.23 -9.92
C VAL A 98 9.77 -6.33 -10.36
N GLN A 99 8.84 -6.62 -9.45
CA GLN A 99 7.41 -6.71 -9.74
C GLN A 99 6.85 -5.37 -10.25
N ASP A 100 7.16 -4.28 -9.55
CA ASP A 100 6.66 -2.94 -9.90
C ASP A 100 7.17 -2.50 -11.27
N PHE A 101 8.46 -2.74 -11.52
CA PHE A 101 9.06 -2.44 -12.82
C PHE A 101 8.51 -3.33 -13.94
N ALA A 102 8.30 -4.64 -13.68
CA ALA A 102 7.69 -5.54 -14.64
C ALA A 102 6.24 -5.17 -14.97
N SER A 103 5.47 -4.78 -13.96
CA SER A 103 4.07 -4.36 -14.11
C SER A 103 3.95 -3.07 -14.92
N MET A 104 4.81 -2.07 -14.64
CA MET A 104 4.86 -0.83 -15.42
C MET A 104 5.32 -1.10 -16.86
N TYR A 105 6.38 -1.89 -17.03
CA TYR A 105 6.89 -2.27 -18.36
C TYR A 105 5.85 -3.01 -19.19
N ALA A 106 5.19 -4.01 -18.60
CA ALA A 106 4.12 -4.74 -19.27
C ALA A 106 2.97 -3.82 -19.67
N SER A 107 2.58 -2.88 -18.80
CA SER A 107 1.54 -1.90 -19.09
C SER A 107 1.94 -0.94 -20.22
N VAL A 108 3.11 -0.32 -20.15
CA VAL A 108 3.59 0.61 -21.20
C VAL A 108 3.67 -0.09 -22.55
N LYS A 109 4.17 -1.32 -22.60
CA LYS A 109 4.23 -2.12 -23.85
C LYS A 109 2.85 -2.60 -24.33
N ASN A 110 1.82 -2.57 -23.49
CA ASN A 110 0.43 -2.88 -23.84
C ASN A 110 -0.46 -1.62 -23.78
N LYS A 111 0.02 -0.50 -24.33
CA LYS A 111 -0.72 0.76 -24.49
C LYS A 111 -1.24 1.35 -23.18
N GLY A 112 -0.48 1.23 -22.08
CA GLY A 112 -0.86 1.76 -20.76
C GLY A 112 -2.03 1.02 -20.09
N ARG A 113 -2.32 -0.22 -20.49
CA ARG A 113 -3.44 -0.99 -19.96
C ARG A 113 -3.11 -1.65 -18.62
N THR A 114 -4.14 -1.90 -17.82
CA THR A 114 -4.01 -2.48 -16.46
C THR A 114 -3.55 -3.94 -16.48
N ILE A 115 -3.04 -4.43 -15.35
CA ILE A 115 -2.71 -5.86 -15.17
C ILE A 115 -3.92 -6.77 -15.45
N GLY A 116 -5.14 -6.36 -15.10
CA GLY A 116 -6.35 -7.11 -15.42
C GLY A 116 -6.53 -7.34 -16.92
N TYR A 117 -6.24 -6.32 -17.73
CA TYR A 117 -6.27 -6.46 -19.19
C TYR A 117 -5.12 -7.35 -19.71
N ILE A 118 -3.93 -7.22 -19.13
CA ILE A 118 -2.79 -8.10 -19.47
C ILE A 118 -3.15 -9.56 -19.18
N ILE A 119 -3.85 -9.83 -18.07
CA ILE A 119 -4.36 -11.16 -17.77
C ILE A 119 -5.38 -11.62 -18.82
N GLU A 120 -6.30 -10.75 -19.26
CA GLU A 120 -7.25 -11.09 -20.32
C GLU A 120 -6.56 -11.45 -21.62
N GLU A 121 -5.62 -10.62 -22.07
CA GLU A 121 -4.89 -10.78 -23.34
C GLU A 121 -3.99 -12.03 -23.37
N TYR A 122 -3.32 -12.32 -22.26
CA TYR A 122 -2.29 -13.36 -22.22
C TYR A 122 -2.73 -14.65 -21.54
N ILE A 123 -3.70 -14.61 -20.63
CA ILE A 123 -4.20 -15.77 -19.89
C ILE A 123 -5.61 -16.14 -20.33
N GLY A 124 -6.50 -15.15 -20.53
CA GLY A 124 -7.85 -15.32 -21.06
C GLY A 124 -8.94 -14.65 -20.25
N LYS A 125 -10.16 -14.56 -20.82
CA LYS A 125 -11.34 -13.88 -20.25
C LYS A 125 -11.72 -14.40 -18.84
N LEU A 126 -11.66 -15.72 -18.62
CA LEU A 126 -11.93 -16.29 -17.29
C LEU A 126 -10.91 -15.84 -16.25
N GLY A 127 -9.62 -15.78 -16.64
CA GLY A 127 -8.56 -15.28 -15.77
C GLY A 127 -8.80 -13.83 -15.34
N LYS A 128 -9.25 -12.96 -16.26
CA LYS A 128 -9.64 -11.57 -15.94
C LYS A 128 -10.77 -11.51 -14.93
N LYS A 129 -11.87 -12.24 -15.14
CA LYS A 129 -13.02 -12.23 -14.20
C LYS A 129 -12.63 -12.69 -12.81
N LEU A 130 -11.88 -13.78 -12.71
CA LEU A 130 -11.36 -14.28 -11.42
C LEU A 130 -10.44 -13.26 -10.75
N PHE A 131 -9.56 -12.61 -11.52
CA PHE A 131 -8.66 -11.58 -11.03
C PHE A 131 -9.43 -10.33 -10.54
N LEU A 132 -10.43 -9.85 -11.28
CA LEU A 132 -11.24 -8.70 -10.88
C LEU A 132 -12.02 -8.97 -9.59
N LEU A 133 -12.59 -10.17 -9.45
CA LEU A 133 -13.26 -10.58 -8.21
C LEU A 133 -12.27 -10.64 -7.05
N PHE A 134 -11.06 -11.18 -7.28
CA PHE A 134 -9.98 -11.18 -6.30
C PHE A 134 -9.60 -9.74 -5.88
N CYS A 135 -9.39 -8.85 -6.86
CA CYS A 135 -9.07 -7.44 -6.61
C CYS A 135 -10.17 -6.74 -5.79
N TRP A 136 -11.43 -7.02 -6.07
CA TRP A 136 -12.54 -6.46 -5.31
C TRP A 136 -12.53 -6.90 -3.85
N LEU A 137 -12.40 -8.21 -3.59
CA LEU A 137 -12.29 -8.75 -2.23
C LEU A 137 -11.07 -8.20 -1.49
N PHE A 138 -9.93 -8.11 -2.18
CA PHE A 138 -8.72 -7.49 -1.64
C PHE A 138 -8.96 -6.03 -1.26
N CYS A 139 -9.59 -5.23 -2.12
CA CYS A 139 -9.89 -3.83 -1.82
C CYS A 139 -10.79 -3.66 -0.59
N ILE A 140 -11.75 -4.56 -0.38
CA ILE A 140 -12.59 -4.57 0.82
C ILE A 140 -11.74 -4.75 2.09
N LEU A 141 -10.79 -5.68 2.08
CA LEU A 141 -9.86 -5.91 3.20
C LEU A 141 -8.97 -4.70 3.46
N VAL A 142 -8.43 -4.08 2.41
CA VAL A 142 -7.59 -2.87 2.54
C VAL A 142 -8.38 -1.72 3.14
N VAL A 143 -9.60 -1.47 2.63
CA VAL A 143 -10.45 -0.40 3.16
C VAL A 143 -10.76 -0.66 4.64
N ALA A 144 -11.07 -1.89 5.03
CA ALA A 144 -11.33 -2.22 6.43
C ALA A 144 -10.10 -2.00 7.31
N ALA A 145 -8.92 -2.52 6.92
CA ALA A 145 -7.69 -2.41 7.69
C ALA A 145 -7.21 -0.95 7.84
N PHE A 146 -7.21 -0.19 6.75
CA PHE A 146 -6.71 1.19 6.79
C PHE A 146 -7.70 2.16 7.42
N ALA A 147 -9.02 1.92 7.28
CA ALA A 147 -10.01 2.71 8.01
C ALA A 147 -9.84 2.57 9.53
N ASP A 148 -9.52 1.37 10.01
CA ASP A 148 -9.27 1.12 11.42
C ASP A 148 -7.98 1.79 11.91
N VAL A 149 -6.90 1.74 11.10
CA VAL A 149 -5.65 2.47 11.38
C VAL A 149 -5.92 3.98 11.50
N VAL A 150 -6.61 4.58 10.52
CA VAL A 150 -6.92 6.02 10.53
C VAL A 150 -7.81 6.39 11.72
N ALA A 151 -8.87 5.61 11.96
CA ALA A 151 -9.74 5.84 13.11
C ALA A 151 -8.98 5.74 14.44
N GLY A 152 -8.02 4.81 14.55
CA GLY A 152 -7.13 4.68 15.70
C GLY A 152 -6.23 5.91 15.93
N THR A 153 -5.68 6.50 14.85
CA THR A 153 -4.88 7.73 14.95
C THR A 153 -5.72 8.97 15.29
N PHE A 154 -7.03 8.95 15.00
CA PHE A 154 -7.96 10.05 15.28
C PHE A 154 -8.68 9.88 16.62
N ASN A 155 -8.63 8.70 17.23
CA ASN A 155 -9.34 8.42 18.48
C ASN A 155 -8.85 9.33 19.60
N GLY A 156 -9.69 10.29 19.98
CA GLY A 156 -9.38 11.32 20.98
C GLY A 156 -9.35 10.82 22.42
N PHE A 157 -9.56 9.53 22.68
CA PHE A 157 -9.66 8.95 24.00
C PHE A 157 -8.78 7.70 24.14
N ALA A 158 -8.10 7.56 25.26
CA ALA A 158 -7.41 6.35 25.67
C ALA A 158 -7.83 5.97 27.09
N ALA A 159 -8.01 4.68 27.34
CA ALA A 159 -8.18 4.17 28.70
C ALA A 159 -6.79 3.94 29.33
N ASP A 160 -6.59 4.40 30.55
CA ASP A 160 -5.40 4.10 31.33
C ASP A 160 -5.48 2.69 31.94
N LYS A 161 -4.43 2.27 32.68
CA LYS A 161 -4.39 0.96 33.35
C LYS A 161 -5.44 0.81 34.47
N ALA A 162 -6.00 1.91 34.95
CA ALA A 162 -7.06 1.94 35.94
C ALA A 162 -8.47 1.98 35.31
N GLY A 163 -8.55 2.05 33.97
CA GLY A 163 -9.81 2.14 33.22
C GLY A 163 -10.37 3.56 33.13
N GLU A 164 -9.62 4.58 33.57
CA GLU A 164 -10.03 5.98 33.40
C GLU A 164 -9.80 6.42 31.94
N VAL A 165 -10.83 7.03 31.36
CA VAL A 165 -10.78 7.53 29.97
C VAL A 165 -10.18 8.92 29.94
N THR A 166 -8.99 9.05 29.37
CA THR A 166 -8.27 10.33 29.24
C THR A 166 -8.30 10.84 27.81
N LYS A 167 -8.22 12.16 27.64
CA LYS A 167 -8.14 12.81 26.33
C LYS A 167 -6.71 12.75 25.79
N VAL A 168 -6.57 12.26 24.55
CA VAL A 168 -5.29 12.23 23.84
C VAL A 168 -5.20 13.45 22.92
N VAL A 169 -4.56 14.52 23.40
CA VAL A 169 -4.47 15.82 22.71
C VAL A 169 -3.85 15.66 21.31
N ALA A 170 -2.79 14.87 21.18
CA ALA A 170 -2.12 14.65 19.90
C ALA A 170 -3.04 14.03 18.85
N ASN A 171 -3.82 13.01 19.22
CA ASN A 171 -4.78 12.38 18.31
C ASN A 171 -5.91 13.36 17.93
N GLY A 172 -6.40 14.16 18.90
CA GLY A 172 -7.38 15.20 18.61
C GLY A 172 -6.84 16.26 17.65
N ALA A 173 -5.58 16.65 17.78
CA ALA A 173 -4.91 17.59 16.89
C ALA A 173 -4.77 17.00 15.46
N VAL A 174 -4.34 15.73 15.36
CA VAL A 174 -4.24 15.01 14.08
C VAL A 174 -5.61 14.90 13.40
N ALA A 175 -6.66 14.59 14.17
CA ALA A 175 -8.03 14.49 13.66
C ALA A 175 -8.53 15.83 13.09
N THR A 176 -8.39 16.92 13.86
CA THR A 176 -8.79 18.27 13.41
C THR A 176 -8.02 18.68 12.17
N THR A 177 -6.68 18.53 12.17
CA THR A 177 -5.83 18.87 11.03
C THR A 177 -6.23 18.08 9.79
N SER A 178 -6.47 16.78 9.93
CA SER A 178 -6.86 15.92 8.79
C SER A 178 -8.22 16.31 8.20
N MET A 179 -9.19 16.68 9.04
CA MET A 179 -10.50 17.14 8.55
C MET A 179 -10.39 18.50 7.83
N LEU A 180 -9.60 19.44 8.39
CA LEU A 180 -9.32 20.72 7.72
C LEU A 180 -8.57 20.49 6.41
N PHE A 181 -7.64 19.56 6.38
CA PHE A 181 -6.85 19.21 5.19
C PHE A 181 -7.71 18.73 4.02
N ILE A 182 -8.81 18.00 4.29
CA ILE A 182 -9.77 17.59 3.27
C ILE A 182 -10.46 18.84 2.68
N ILE A 183 -10.90 19.77 3.52
CA ILE A 183 -11.56 21.01 3.10
C ILE A 183 -10.60 21.88 2.29
N GLU A 184 -9.37 22.04 2.79
CA GLU A 184 -8.31 22.81 2.11
C GLU A 184 -7.90 22.17 0.78
N ALA A 185 -7.88 20.83 0.68
CA ALA A 185 -7.60 20.14 -0.58
C ALA A 185 -8.65 20.46 -1.64
N VAL A 186 -9.93 20.49 -1.28
CA VAL A 186 -11.00 20.90 -2.20
C VAL A 186 -10.83 22.37 -2.63
N ALA A 187 -10.59 23.26 -1.66
CA ALA A 187 -10.37 24.69 -1.95
C ALA A 187 -9.15 24.89 -2.86
N LEU A 188 -8.04 24.19 -2.57
CA LEU A 188 -6.83 24.20 -3.38
C LEU A 188 -7.09 23.63 -4.79
N GLY A 189 -7.90 22.59 -4.92
CA GLY A 189 -8.28 22.01 -6.21
C GLY A 189 -8.97 23.03 -7.12
N PHE A 190 -9.93 23.76 -6.59
CA PHE A 190 -10.56 24.86 -7.31
C PHE A 190 -9.58 25.99 -7.60
N PHE A 191 -8.75 26.37 -6.62
CA PHE A 191 -7.71 27.38 -6.82
C PHE A 191 -6.76 27.00 -7.95
N LEU A 192 -6.19 25.79 -7.94
CA LEU A 192 -5.25 25.32 -8.96
C LEU A 192 -5.88 25.23 -10.35
N LYS A 193 -7.18 24.86 -10.43
CA LYS A 193 -7.90 24.77 -11.71
C LYS A 193 -8.12 26.11 -12.37
N TYR A 194 -8.39 27.15 -11.60
CA TYR A 194 -8.72 28.49 -12.11
C TYR A 194 -7.56 29.48 -11.99
N SER A 195 -6.51 29.15 -11.24
CA SER A 195 -5.34 30.00 -11.04
C SER A 195 -4.46 30.04 -12.29
N LYS A 196 -4.05 31.26 -12.67
CA LYS A 196 -3.04 31.51 -13.70
C LYS A 196 -1.65 31.77 -13.11
N PHE A 197 -1.46 31.51 -11.81
CA PHE A 197 -0.21 31.80 -11.13
C PHE A 197 0.90 30.79 -11.47
N ASN A 198 2.14 31.21 -11.23
CA ASN A 198 3.34 30.41 -11.38
C ASN A 198 3.34 29.23 -10.39
N LYS A 199 3.99 28.12 -10.75
CA LYS A 199 4.15 26.93 -9.91
C LYS A 199 4.65 27.24 -8.49
N TRP A 200 5.57 28.20 -8.35
CA TRP A 200 6.10 28.63 -7.04
C TRP A 200 5.03 29.26 -6.13
N ILE A 201 4.14 30.08 -6.69
CA ILE A 201 3.03 30.68 -5.94
C ILE A 201 2.06 29.59 -5.49
N ASN A 202 1.72 28.66 -6.37
CA ASN A 202 0.85 27.53 -6.03
C ASN A 202 1.45 26.68 -4.90
N THR A 203 2.76 26.43 -4.92
CA THR A 203 3.49 25.73 -3.85
C THR A 203 3.46 26.51 -2.54
N LEU A 204 3.68 27.82 -2.57
CA LEU A 204 3.62 28.67 -1.37
C LEU A 204 2.22 28.68 -0.75
N VAL A 205 1.17 28.77 -1.58
CA VAL A 205 -0.22 28.69 -1.11
C VAL A 205 -0.49 27.33 -0.46
N ALA A 206 -0.07 26.24 -1.08
CA ALA A 206 -0.22 24.89 -0.53
C ALA A 206 0.47 24.74 0.82
N ILE A 207 1.72 25.21 0.96
CA ILE A 207 2.48 25.16 2.23
C ILE A 207 1.81 26.07 3.28
N ALA A 208 1.33 27.25 2.90
CA ALA A 208 0.63 28.14 3.83
C ALA A 208 -0.66 27.52 4.37
N LEU A 209 -1.47 26.89 3.52
CA LEU A 209 -2.66 26.15 3.93
C LEU A 209 -2.28 25.02 4.90
N LEU A 210 -1.28 24.21 4.57
CA LEU A 210 -0.81 23.15 5.44
C LEU A 210 -0.41 23.67 6.83
N ILE A 211 0.32 24.79 6.91
CA ILE A 211 0.72 25.40 8.18
C ILE A 211 -0.52 25.86 8.96
N VAL A 212 -1.49 26.47 8.29
CA VAL A 212 -2.74 26.93 8.92
C VAL A 212 -3.53 25.74 9.48
N ALA A 213 -3.70 24.66 8.69
CA ALA A 213 -4.39 23.46 9.18
C ALA A 213 -3.73 22.88 10.42
N ILE A 214 -2.39 22.77 10.43
CA ILE A 214 -1.62 22.26 11.58
C ILE A 214 -1.80 23.19 12.79
N ALA A 215 -1.65 24.51 12.61
CA ALA A 215 -1.82 25.47 13.69
C ALA A 215 -3.23 25.41 14.30
N LEU A 216 -4.27 25.32 13.46
CA LEU A 216 -5.65 25.18 13.94
C LEU A 216 -5.87 23.85 14.65
N GLY A 217 -5.32 22.74 14.13
CA GLY A 217 -5.44 21.43 14.76
C GLY A 217 -4.78 21.36 16.13
N LEU A 218 -3.60 21.96 16.29
CA LEU A 218 -2.90 22.00 17.56
C LEU A 218 -3.64 22.86 18.62
N ASN A 219 -4.31 23.94 18.21
CA ASN A 219 -5.03 24.82 19.12
C ASN A 219 -6.47 24.38 19.39
N PHE A 220 -7.10 23.66 18.47
CA PHE A 220 -8.51 23.23 18.55
C PHE A 220 -8.64 21.72 18.30
N PRO A 221 -8.09 20.86 19.18
CA PRO A 221 -8.15 19.41 19.02
C PRO A 221 -9.57 18.88 19.15
N MET A 222 -9.99 18.00 18.24
CA MET A 222 -11.31 17.36 18.21
C MET A 222 -11.24 16.00 18.92
N TYR A 223 -12.15 15.78 19.85
CA TYR A 223 -12.21 14.54 20.63
C TYR A 223 -13.49 13.76 20.30
N LEU A 224 -13.35 12.74 19.47
CA LEU A 224 -14.42 11.77 19.15
C LEU A 224 -13.88 10.35 19.42
N ASN A 225 -14.79 9.42 19.69
CA ASN A 225 -14.44 8.02 19.92
C ASN A 225 -14.24 7.26 18.60
N LEU A 226 -13.62 6.09 18.71
CA LEU A 226 -13.27 5.22 17.58
C LEU A 226 -14.47 4.91 16.67
N SER A 227 -15.63 4.58 17.25
CA SER A 227 -16.83 4.20 16.48
C SER A 227 -17.39 5.36 15.66
N VAL A 228 -17.35 6.58 16.20
CA VAL A 228 -17.77 7.79 15.46
C VAL A 228 -16.80 8.07 14.32
N TRP A 229 -15.48 7.91 14.55
CA TRP A 229 -14.48 8.06 13.50
C TRP A 229 -14.67 7.06 12.37
N HIS A 230 -14.99 5.81 12.66
CA HIS A 230 -15.31 4.84 11.60
C HIS A 230 -16.45 5.35 10.71
N ILE A 231 -17.54 5.85 11.29
CA ILE A 231 -18.67 6.38 10.51
C ILE A 231 -18.24 7.57 9.64
N ILE A 232 -17.53 8.54 10.22
CA ILE A 232 -17.05 9.74 9.51
C ILE A 232 -16.13 9.34 8.35
N ILE A 233 -15.19 8.44 8.58
CA ILE A 233 -14.24 7.97 7.56
C ILE A 233 -14.98 7.25 6.42
N PHE A 234 -15.95 6.38 6.73
CA PHE A 234 -16.69 5.68 5.68
C PHE A 234 -17.59 6.60 4.86
N VAL A 235 -18.21 7.61 5.48
CA VAL A 235 -18.95 8.68 4.76
C VAL A 235 -17.99 9.48 3.87
N TYR A 236 -16.82 9.82 4.39
CA TYR A 236 -15.79 10.51 3.61
C TYR A 236 -15.34 9.68 2.39
N ILE A 237 -15.02 8.40 2.57
CA ILE A 237 -14.57 7.51 1.49
C ILE A 237 -15.68 7.36 0.43
N LEU A 238 -16.95 7.27 0.85
CA LEU A 238 -18.09 7.23 -0.07
C LEU A 238 -18.10 8.45 -0.99
N ILE A 239 -17.96 9.65 -0.42
CA ILE A 239 -17.90 10.90 -1.17
C ILE A 239 -16.66 10.93 -2.07
N ALA A 240 -15.48 10.60 -1.52
CA ALA A 240 -14.21 10.61 -2.25
C ALA A 240 -14.19 9.63 -3.43
N SER A 241 -14.78 8.44 -3.27
CA SER A 241 -14.85 7.43 -4.33
C SER A 241 -15.66 7.86 -5.55
N VAL A 242 -16.67 8.72 -5.39
CA VAL A 242 -17.55 9.16 -6.49
C VAL A 242 -17.20 10.54 -7.02
N THR A 243 -16.37 11.31 -6.28
CA THR A 243 -15.95 12.68 -6.64
C THR A 243 -14.88 12.64 -7.75
N PRO A 244 -14.85 13.61 -8.69
CA PRO A 244 -13.80 13.72 -9.68
C PRO A 244 -12.41 13.83 -9.05
N VAL A 245 -11.41 13.18 -9.66
CA VAL A 245 -10.03 13.10 -9.13
C VAL A 245 -9.41 14.49 -8.95
N TRP A 246 -9.62 15.40 -9.90
CA TRP A 246 -9.06 16.75 -9.87
C TRP A 246 -9.59 17.61 -8.71
N ALA A 247 -10.81 17.32 -8.21
CA ALA A 247 -11.46 18.14 -7.21
C ALA A 247 -11.00 17.85 -5.77
N LEU A 248 -10.59 16.61 -5.48
CA LEU A 248 -10.24 16.19 -4.13
C LEU A 248 -8.89 15.46 -4.08
N LEU A 249 -8.72 14.38 -4.86
CA LEU A 249 -7.55 13.52 -4.74
C LEU A 249 -6.25 14.21 -5.15
N GLN A 250 -6.18 14.78 -6.36
CA GLN A 250 -4.95 15.43 -6.84
C GLN A 250 -4.45 16.56 -5.93
N PRO A 251 -5.30 17.53 -5.49
CA PRO A 251 -4.84 18.59 -4.60
C PRO A 251 -4.41 18.06 -3.24
N ARG A 252 -5.11 17.05 -2.71
CA ARG A 252 -4.76 16.46 -1.44
C ARG A 252 -3.43 15.70 -1.52
N ASP A 253 -3.21 14.92 -2.58
CA ASP A 253 -1.95 14.21 -2.79
C ASP A 253 -0.77 15.18 -2.99
N TYR A 254 -1.03 16.32 -3.63
CA TYR A 254 -0.06 17.41 -3.74
C TYR A 254 0.35 17.97 -2.37
N LEU A 255 -0.62 18.23 -1.48
CA LEU A 255 -0.33 18.64 -0.09
C LEU A 255 0.39 17.53 0.69
N ASN A 256 -0.08 16.28 0.57
CA ASN A 256 0.52 15.14 1.26
C ASN A 256 1.96 14.89 0.85
N SER A 257 2.36 15.19 -0.38
CA SER A 257 3.73 15.02 -0.84
C SER A 257 4.75 15.82 -0.01
N TYR A 258 4.38 17.00 0.47
CA TYR A 258 5.23 17.80 1.35
C TYR A 258 5.38 17.18 2.73
N LEU A 259 4.29 16.65 3.30
CA LEU A 259 4.34 15.91 4.56
C LEU A 259 5.22 14.65 4.46
N LEU A 260 5.13 13.93 3.33
CA LEU A 260 5.92 12.74 3.07
C LEU A 260 7.43 13.07 3.01
N ILE A 261 7.79 14.08 2.24
CA ILE A 261 9.18 14.53 2.13
C ILE A 261 9.69 14.95 3.51
N PHE A 262 8.91 15.76 4.24
CA PHE A 262 9.27 16.16 5.60
C PHE A 262 9.46 14.96 6.53
N MET A 263 8.55 14.01 6.49
CA MET A 263 8.62 12.81 7.33
C MET A 263 9.88 11.98 7.05
N ILE A 264 10.15 11.67 5.77
CA ILE A 264 11.29 10.84 5.39
C ILE A 264 12.61 11.56 5.66
N VAL A 265 12.73 12.80 5.21
CA VAL A 265 13.97 13.60 5.41
C VAL A 265 14.20 13.83 6.89
N GLY A 266 13.15 14.18 7.65
CA GLY A 266 13.23 14.35 9.09
C GLY A 266 13.64 13.06 9.81
N ALA A 267 13.06 11.91 9.42
CA ALA A 267 13.42 10.63 10.00
C ALA A 267 14.87 10.24 9.71
N VAL A 268 15.34 10.43 8.46
CA VAL A 268 16.74 10.18 8.08
C VAL A 268 17.69 11.08 8.89
N ILE A 269 17.45 12.38 8.93
CA ILE A 269 18.26 13.32 9.73
C ILE A 269 18.24 12.90 11.20
N GLY A 270 17.06 12.59 11.75
CA GLY A 270 16.90 12.13 13.12
C GLY A 270 17.74 10.91 13.46
N VAL A 271 17.78 9.90 12.58
CA VAL A 271 18.63 8.70 12.76
C VAL A 271 20.11 9.05 12.76
N PHE A 272 20.57 9.92 11.86
CA PHE A 272 21.99 10.30 11.81
C PHE A 272 22.42 11.17 13.00
N VAL A 273 21.53 12.02 13.51
CA VAL A 273 21.83 12.90 14.64
C VAL A 273 21.75 12.15 15.98
N ALA A 274 20.67 11.42 16.20
CA ALA A 274 20.44 10.73 17.46
C ALA A 274 21.24 9.43 17.62
N ASN A 275 21.64 8.81 16.48
CA ASN A 275 22.29 7.50 16.43
C ASN A 275 21.65 6.49 17.40
N PRO A 276 20.34 6.18 17.24
CA PRO A 276 19.65 5.35 18.19
C PRO A 276 20.28 3.96 18.30
N ALA A 277 20.41 3.47 19.55
CA ALA A 277 20.82 2.10 19.79
C ALA A 277 19.70 1.14 19.39
N CYS A 278 20.05 -0.03 18.86
CA CYS A 278 19.08 -1.11 18.64
C CYS A 278 18.93 -1.92 19.94
N ASN A 279 17.78 -1.80 20.58
CA ASN A 279 17.44 -2.48 21.82
C ASN A 279 16.67 -3.80 21.61
N LEU A 280 16.45 -4.20 20.35
CA LEU A 280 15.87 -5.48 19.99
C LEU A 280 16.95 -6.55 19.82
N GLU A 281 16.59 -7.81 20.10
CA GLU A 281 17.43 -8.97 19.79
C GLU A 281 17.63 -9.10 18.28
N ALA A 282 18.78 -9.63 17.87
CA ALA A 282 19.04 -9.87 16.45
C ALA A 282 18.06 -10.89 15.87
N PHE A 283 17.82 -11.96 16.62
CA PHE A 283 16.86 -12.99 16.30
C PHE A 283 16.23 -13.50 17.61
N THR A 284 14.90 -13.51 17.67
CA THR A 284 14.19 -13.92 18.87
C THR A 284 13.94 -15.44 18.86
N ALA A 285 13.11 -15.92 17.93
CA ALA A 285 12.79 -17.35 17.77
C ALA A 285 12.06 -17.60 16.44
N PHE A 286 12.05 -18.89 16.01
CA PHE A 286 11.23 -19.30 14.85
C PHE A 286 9.72 -19.39 15.16
N ALA A 287 9.36 -19.51 16.43
CA ALA A 287 7.97 -19.51 16.90
C ALA A 287 7.88 -18.67 18.18
N ILE A 288 6.94 -17.73 18.21
CA ILE A 288 6.72 -16.81 19.33
C ILE A 288 5.26 -16.92 19.74
N PRO A 289 4.94 -17.01 21.05
CA PRO A 289 3.56 -17.04 21.50
C PRO A 289 2.84 -15.71 21.18
N ASP A 290 1.61 -15.78 20.68
CA ASP A 290 0.71 -14.64 20.57
C ASP A 290 0.12 -14.26 21.95
N ALA A 291 -0.73 -13.23 22.00
CA ALA A 291 -1.39 -12.80 23.23
C ALA A 291 -2.23 -13.90 23.91
N ASN A 292 -2.62 -14.94 23.16
CA ASN A 292 -3.40 -16.08 23.64
C ASN A 292 -2.51 -17.31 23.90
N GLY A 293 -1.17 -17.17 23.86
CA GLY A 293 -0.20 -18.24 24.08
C GLY A 293 -0.06 -19.20 22.89
N LYS A 294 -0.67 -18.91 21.72
CA LYS A 294 -0.54 -19.75 20.51
C LYS A 294 0.71 -19.40 19.73
N PRO A 295 1.42 -20.38 19.13
CA PRO A 295 2.65 -20.10 18.39
C PRO A 295 2.36 -19.33 17.09
N GLN A 296 3.07 -18.22 16.92
CA GLN A 296 3.21 -17.50 15.67
C GLN A 296 4.56 -17.90 15.06
N TYR A 297 4.53 -18.53 13.89
CA TYR A 297 5.74 -18.99 13.22
C TYR A 297 6.32 -17.89 12.35
N LEU A 298 7.65 -17.74 12.35
CA LEU A 298 8.35 -16.78 11.49
C LEU A 298 7.95 -16.97 10.02
N PHE A 299 7.96 -18.23 9.53
CA PHE A 299 7.38 -18.55 8.23
C PHE A 299 5.94 -19.08 8.43
N PRO A 300 4.94 -18.51 7.79
CA PRO A 300 4.97 -17.41 6.80
C PRO A 300 4.74 -16.00 7.38
N ILE A 301 4.56 -15.84 8.70
CA ILE A 301 4.01 -14.63 9.32
C ILE A 301 4.89 -13.40 9.08
N LEU A 302 6.22 -13.51 9.24
CA LEU A 302 7.14 -12.41 8.95
C LEU A 302 6.90 -11.84 7.54
N PHE A 303 6.79 -12.73 6.56
CA PHE A 303 6.69 -12.38 5.15
C PHE A 303 5.38 -11.68 4.82
N VAL A 304 4.25 -12.16 5.35
CA VAL A 304 2.93 -11.55 5.08
C VAL A 304 2.70 -10.29 5.90
N THR A 305 3.32 -10.15 7.06
CA THR A 305 3.22 -8.96 7.91
C THR A 305 3.95 -7.78 7.28
N ILE A 306 5.16 -8.00 6.70
CA ILE A 306 5.90 -6.98 5.94
C ILE A 306 5.52 -7.12 4.47
N ALA A 307 4.29 -6.80 4.13
CA ALA A 307 3.84 -6.84 2.76
C ALA A 307 4.36 -5.63 1.97
N CYS A 308 3.93 -4.42 2.28
CA CYS A 308 4.20 -3.24 1.48
C CYS A 308 5.70 -2.87 1.43
N GLY A 309 6.42 -2.92 2.56
CA GLY A 309 7.85 -2.57 2.61
C GLY A 309 8.80 -3.53 1.89
N ALA A 310 8.33 -4.71 1.48
CA ALA A 310 9.12 -5.72 0.79
C ALA A 310 8.52 -6.13 -0.56
N VAL A 311 7.24 -6.49 -0.62
CA VAL A 311 6.54 -6.84 -1.87
C VAL A 311 5.03 -6.64 -1.71
N SER A 312 4.41 -5.91 -2.62
CA SER A 312 2.99 -5.58 -2.55
C SER A 312 2.30 -5.73 -3.91
N GLY A 313 1.22 -6.50 -3.93
CA GLY A 313 0.42 -6.66 -5.14
C GLY A 313 -0.31 -5.38 -5.55
N PHE A 314 -0.69 -4.55 -4.59
CA PHE A 314 -1.33 -3.26 -4.84
C PHE A 314 -0.46 -2.34 -5.72
N HIS A 315 0.86 -2.39 -5.55
CA HIS A 315 1.79 -1.60 -6.39
C HIS A 315 1.63 -1.90 -7.88
N SER A 316 1.38 -3.16 -8.23
CA SER A 316 1.17 -3.53 -9.63
C SER A 316 -0.08 -2.88 -10.23
N LEU A 317 -1.13 -2.67 -9.44
CA LEU A 317 -2.34 -1.96 -9.86
C LEU A 317 -2.07 -0.47 -10.08
N VAL A 318 -1.30 0.17 -9.21
CA VAL A 318 -0.90 1.58 -9.35
C VAL A 318 0.04 1.76 -10.53
N SER A 319 1.10 0.95 -10.61
CA SER A 319 2.11 1.02 -11.68
C SER A 319 1.51 0.83 -13.06
N SER A 320 0.54 -0.10 -13.22
CA SER A 320 -0.10 -0.39 -14.50
C SER A 320 -1.37 0.42 -14.77
N GLY A 321 -2.06 0.88 -13.72
CA GLY A 321 -3.36 1.54 -13.85
C GLY A 321 -3.28 3.05 -14.08
N THR A 322 -2.29 3.71 -13.52
CA THR A 322 -2.18 5.17 -13.50
C THR A 322 -0.82 5.67 -13.98
N ALA A 323 0.28 5.29 -13.34
CA ALA A 323 1.60 5.85 -13.61
C ALA A 323 2.09 5.53 -15.03
N SER A 324 1.83 4.33 -15.55
CA SER A 324 2.21 3.91 -16.90
C SER A 324 1.63 4.79 -18.01
N LYS A 325 0.46 5.40 -17.77
CA LYS A 325 -0.24 6.29 -18.71
C LYS A 325 0.35 7.70 -18.77
N GLN A 326 1.27 8.02 -17.85
CA GLN A 326 1.86 9.35 -17.71
C GLN A 326 3.36 9.37 -18.05
N ILE A 327 3.97 8.22 -18.34
CA ILE A 327 5.40 8.08 -18.65
C ILE A 327 5.73 8.73 -19.99
N LYS A 328 6.52 9.81 -19.97
CA LYS A 328 7.01 10.50 -21.20
C LYS A 328 8.05 9.71 -21.99
N ASN A 329 8.89 8.95 -21.31
CA ASN A 329 9.97 8.20 -21.92
C ASN A 329 10.14 6.87 -21.20
N GLU A 330 10.39 5.79 -21.95
CA GLU A 330 10.55 4.46 -21.35
C GLU A 330 11.66 4.38 -20.31
N LYS A 331 12.73 5.19 -20.42
CA LYS A 331 13.78 5.28 -19.38
C LYS A 331 13.24 5.69 -18.03
N ASN A 332 12.15 6.45 -18.01
CA ASN A 332 11.56 6.97 -16.77
C ASN A 332 10.79 5.90 -16.00
N MET A 333 10.52 4.75 -16.60
CA MET A 333 9.90 3.62 -15.89
C MET A 333 10.77 3.12 -14.73
N LEU A 334 12.10 3.11 -14.89
CA LEU A 334 13.00 2.64 -13.83
C LEU A 334 12.93 3.49 -12.56
N PRO A 335 13.14 4.81 -12.58
CA PRO A 335 13.00 5.62 -11.37
C PRO A 335 11.58 5.61 -10.82
N VAL A 336 10.55 5.64 -11.67
CA VAL A 336 9.15 5.78 -11.23
C VAL A 336 8.63 4.52 -10.56
N SER A 337 9.00 3.31 -11.01
CA SER A 337 8.51 2.06 -10.41
C SER A 337 9.56 1.41 -9.50
N PHE A 338 10.68 0.98 -10.05
CA PHE A 338 11.75 0.34 -9.28
C PHE A 338 12.30 1.26 -8.19
N GLY A 339 12.55 2.54 -8.54
CA GLY A 339 13.05 3.55 -7.61
C GLY A 339 12.06 3.86 -6.49
N ALA A 340 10.76 4.00 -6.80
CA ALA A 340 9.74 4.26 -5.81
C ALA A 340 9.61 3.12 -4.80
N MET A 341 9.68 1.86 -5.24
CA MET A 341 9.66 0.71 -4.34
C MET A 341 10.88 0.66 -3.42
N LEU A 342 12.07 1.02 -3.91
CA LEU A 342 13.26 1.10 -3.05
C LEU A 342 13.15 2.21 -2.00
N MET A 343 12.53 3.34 -2.34
CA MET A 343 12.25 4.41 -1.37
C MET A 343 11.23 3.95 -0.32
N GLU A 344 10.27 3.13 -0.69
CA GLU A 344 9.33 2.54 0.26
C GLU A 344 10.02 1.52 1.17
N SER A 345 10.93 0.71 0.64
CA SER A 345 11.76 -0.18 1.46
C SER A 345 12.64 0.62 2.44
N MET A 346 13.14 1.80 2.04
CA MET A 346 13.86 2.71 2.94
C MET A 346 12.95 3.18 4.09
N LEU A 347 11.69 3.54 3.81
CA LEU A 347 10.73 3.90 4.84
C LEU A 347 10.46 2.73 5.80
N ALA A 348 10.38 1.52 5.29
CA ALA A 348 10.22 0.30 6.11
C ALA A 348 11.43 0.06 7.03
N ILE A 349 12.64 0.38 6.58
CA ILE A 349 13.85 0.31 7.42
C ILE A 349 13.86 1.41 8.47
N LEU A 350 13.40 2.62 8.15
CA LEU A 350 13.18 3.69 9.15
C LEU A 350 12.20 3.25 10.23
N ALA A 351 11.13 2.57 9.86
CA ALA A 351 10.15 2.01 10.81
C ALA A 351 10.77 0.91 11.69
N LEU A 352 11.63 0.07 11.12
CA LEU A 352 12.39 -0.92 11.90
C LEU A 352 13.34 -0.24 12.89
N ILE A 353 14.10 0.78 12.46
CA ILE A 353 15.00 1.54 13.34
C ILE A 353 14.18 2.23 14.45
N ALA A 354 13.01 2.76 14.12
CA ALA A 354 12.13 3.40 15.08
C ALA A 354 11.69 2.45 16.19
N VAL A 355 11.15 1.27 15.85
CA VAL A 355 10.75 0.29 16.87
C VAL A 355 11.94 -0.31 17.59
N ALA A 356 13.07 -0.49 16.91
CA ALA A 356 14.29 -1.04 17.50
C ALA A 356 14.95 -0.10 18.53
N SER A 357 14.64 1.20 18.47
CA SER A 357 15.16 2.17 19.44
C SER A 357 14.50 2.06 20.82
N PHE A 358 13.31 1.46 20.89
CA PHE A 358 12.64 1.21 22.17
C PHE A 358 13.11 -0.13 22.78
N GLY A 359 13.23 -0.14 24.10
CA GLY A 359 13.37 -1.36 24.88
C GLY A 359 12.07 -2.17 24.91
N LYS A 360 12.16 -3.42 25.34
CA LYS A 360 11.00 -4.31 25.45
C LYS A 360 9.94 -3.71 26.40
N GLY A 361 8.75 -3.41 25.86
CA GLY A 361 7.64 -2.78 26.60
C GLY A 361 7.78 -1.27 26.82
N GLU A 362 8.87 -0.63 26.43
CA GLU A 362 9.11 0.80 26.66
C GLU A 362 8.12 1.68 25.88
N ALA A 363 7.84 1.35 24.63
CA ALA A 363 6.85 2.07 23.82
C ALA A 363 5.45 2.07 24.49
N ALA A 364 5.03 0.90 24.99
CA ALA A 364 3.76 0.79 25.71
C ALA A 364 3.78 1.55 27.06
N ALA A 365 4.93 1.59 27.75
CA ALA A 365 5.09 2.39 28.98
C ALA A 365 4.98 3.89 28.72
N GLN A 366 5.35 4.35 27.52
CA GLN A 366 5.17 5.73 27.06
C GLN A 366 3.77 6.01 26.50
N GLY A 367 2.83 5.05 26.56
CA GLY A 367 1.47 5.19 26.05
C GLY A 367 1.36 5.08 24.53
N LEU A 368 2.40 4.60 23.84
CA LEU A 368 2.40 4.38 22.39
C LEU A 368 1.81 2.99 22.09
N THR A 369 0.53 2.96 21.74
CA THR A 369 -0.24 1.72 21.60
C THR A 369 -0.42 1.26 20.17
N THR A 370 -0.28 2.17 19.20
CA THR A 370 -0.41 1.87 17.76
C THR A 370 0.93 2.01 17.04
N GLN A 371 1.08 1.29 15.92
CA GLN A 371 2.31 1.34 15.12
C GLN A 371 2.64 2.77 14.61
N PRO A 372 1.66 3.57 14.12
CA PRO A 372 1.90 4.97 13.79
C PRO A 372 2.44 5.79 14.98
N GLN A 373 1.89 5.59 16.18
CA GLN A 373 2.37 6.27 17.38
C GLN A 373 3.79 5.86 17.77
N ILE A 374 4.14 4.56 17.65
CA ILE A 374 5.49 4.06 17.91
C ILE A 374 6.48 4.72 16.94
N PHE A 375 6.14 4.76 15.65
CA PHE A 375 6.96 5.42 14.65
C PHE A 375 7.11 6.92 14.93
N ALA A 376 6.01 7.62 15.18
CA ALA A 376 6.01 9.05 15.45
C ALA A 376 6.77 9.39 16.74
N GLY A 377 6.62 8.59 17.80
CA GLY A 377 7.33 8.76 19.07
C GLY A 377 8.84 8.59 18.91
N ALA A 378 9.28 7.56 18.18
CA ALA A 378 10.70 7.36 17.92
C ALA A 378 11.31 8.55 17.14
N ILE A 379 10.68 8.97 16.04
CA ILE A 379 11.18 10.10 15.25
C ILE A 379 11.17 11.40 16.05
N ALA A 380 10.15 11.61 16.89
CA ALA A 380 10.10 12.76 17.80
C ALA A 380 11.27 12.72 18.80
N ASN A 381 11.57 11.56 19.39
CA ASN A 381 12.74 11.38 20.25
C ASN A 381 14.05 11.71 19.51
N PHE A 382 14.21 11.23 18.26
CA PHE A 382 15.43 11.47 17.47
C PHE A 382 15.61 12.96 17.14
N LEU A 383 14.56 13.65 16.73
CA LEU A 383 14.59 15.05 16.35
C LEU A 383 14.63 16.00 17.57
N SER A 384 14.25 15.53 18.76
CA SER A 384 14.45 16.28 19.99
C SER A 384 15.94 16.52 20.30
N ALA A 385 16.83 15.64 19.79
CA ALA A 385 18.28 15.83 19.94
C ALA A 385 18.81 17.09 19.22
N ILE A 386 18.08 17.63 18.24
CA ILE A 386 18.39 18.91 17.59
C ILE A 386 17.53 20.07 18.10
N GLY A 387 16.85 19.89 19.23
CA GLY A 387 16.07 20.94 19.90
C GLY A 387 14.65 21.14 19.36
N LEU A 388 14.14 20.25 18.49
CA LEU A 388 12.75 20.34 18.04
C LEU A 388 11.78 19.87 19.16
N PRO A 389 10.66 20.58 19.40
CA PRO A 389 9.68 20.18 20.41
C PRO A 389 9.08 18.80 20.10
N HIS A 390 9.19 17.85 21.03
CA HIS A 390 8.72 16.48 20.88
C HIS A 390 7.23 16.41 20.47
N SER A 391 6.36 17.16 21.15
CA SER A 391 4.91 17.16 20.86
C SER A 391 4.58 17.63 19.45
N LEU A 392 5.30 18.61 18.92
CA LEU A 392 5.13 19.11 17.56
C LEU A 392 5.53 18.03 16.54
N VAL A 393 6.73 17.47 16.70
CA VAL A 393 7.24 16.42 15.79
C VAL A 393 6.34 15.19 15.84
N PHE A 394 5.95 14.72 17.02
CA PHE A 394 5.04 13.59 17.19
C PHE A 394 3.72 13.81 16.44
N THR A 395 3.12 14.98 16.58
CA THR A 395 1.85 15.32 15.90
C THR A 395 2.04 15.38 14.38
N LEU A 396 3.13 16.00 13.90
CA LEU A 396 3.40 16.09 12.46
C LEU A 396 3.65 14.73 11.82
N ILE A 397 4.43 13.86 12.44
CA ILE A 397 4.70 12.51 11.90
C ILE A 397 3.42 11.66 11.94
N ASN A 398 2.67 11.71 13.04
CA ASN A 398 1.40 10.98 13.14
C ASN A 398 0.36 11.47 12.10
N LEU A 399 0.31 12.80 11.88
CA LEU A 399 -0.48 13.40 10.80
C LEU A 399 -0.06 12.87 9.42
N ALA A 400 1.24 12.85 9.14
CA ALA A 400 1.76 12.34 7.86
C ALA A 400 1.32 10.89 7.63
N VAL A 401 1.49 10.00 8.61
CA VAL A 401 1.08 8.59 8.51
C VAL A 401 -0.44 8.46 8.29
N SER A 402 -1.25 9.24 9.02
CA SER A 402 -2.71 9.24 8.87
C SER A 402 -3.14 9.75 7.48
N ALA A 403 -2.49 10.80 6.98
CA ALA A 403 -2.77 11.35 5.66
C ALA A 403 -2.46 10.35 4.54
N PHE A 404 -1.37 9.56 4.68
CA PHE A 404 -1.07 8.48 3.72
C PHE A 404 -2.09 7.35 3.78
N ALA A 405 -2.48 6.93 4.97
CA ALA A 405 -3.50 5.90 5.11
C ALA A 405 -4.83 6.34 4.47
N LEU A 406 -5.24 7.60 4.63
CA LEU A 406 -6.42 8.18 3.97
C LEU A 406 -6.27 8.22 2.44
N THR A 407 -5.10 8.61 1.92
CA THR A 407 -4.84 8.63 0.47
C THR A 407 -4.96 7.23 -0.13
N SER A 408 -4.38 6.24 0.54
CA SER A 408 -4.49 4.84 0.12
C SER A 408 -5.95 4.35 0.16
N LEU A 409 -6.71 4.72 1.19
CA LEU A 409 -8.14 4.39 1.32
C LEU A 409 -8.96 4.86 0.12
N ASP A 410 -8.80 6.12 -0.29
CA ASP A 410 -9.57 6.68 -1.41
C ASP A 410 -9.24 5.98 -2.72
N SER A 411 -7.95 5.77 -2.97
CA SER A 411 -7.46 5.08 -4.15
C SER A 411 -7.97 3.64 -4.22
N VAL A 412 -7.88 2.91 -3.11
CA VAL A 412 -8.33 1.52 -3.02
C VAL A 412 -9.84 1.40 -3.13
N ALA A 413 -10.62 2.28 -2.51
CA ALA A 413 -12.07 2.28 -2.62
C ALA A 413 -12.52 2.49 -4.08
N ARG A 414 -11.82 3.37 -4.81
CA ARG A 414 -12.05 3.61 -6.24
C ARG A 414 -11.68 2.39 -7.09
N VAL A 415 -10.51 1.76 -6.83
CA VAL A 415 -10.08 0.54 -7.52
C VAL A 415 -11.08 -0.60 -7.24
N GLY A 416 -11.53 -0.76 -6.00
CA GLY A 416 -12.53 -1.76 -5.61
C GLY A 416 -13.85 -1.57 -6.37
N ARG A 417 -14.35 -0.33 -6.41
CA ARG A 417 -15.53 0.01 -7.21
C ARG A 417 -15.35 -0.35 -8.68
N LEU A 418 -14.23 0.06 -9.29
CA LEU A 418 -13.95 -0.21 -10.70
C LEU A 418 -13.83 -1.72 -10.96
N SER A 419 -13.13 -2.46 -10.12
CA SER A 419 -13.01 -3.91 -10.23
C SER A 419 -14.36 -4.62 -10.15
N PHE A 420 -15.26 -4.15 -9.27
CA PHE A 420 -16.62 -4.66 -9.19
C PHE A 420 -17.42 -4.34 -10.45
N GLN A 421 -17.35 -3.12 -10.97
CA GLN A 421 -18.05 -2.72 -12.19
C GLN A 421 -17.55 -3.51 -13.41
N GLU A 422 -16.21 -3.60 -13.61
CA GLU A 422 -15.61 -4.32 -14.72
C GLU A 422 -15.88 -5.83 -14.69
N PHE A 423 -16.10 -6.42 -13.51
CA PHE A 423 -16.46 -7.84 -13.38
C PHE A 423 -17.77 -8.18 -14.12
N TRP A 424 -18.72 -7.26 -14.14
CA TRP A 424 -20.02 -7.43 -14.80
C TRP A 424 -20.03 -7.02 -16.28
N LEU A 425 -18.96 -6.36 -16.75
CA LEU A 425 -18.80 -5.91 -18.13
C LEU A 425 -17.99 -6.93 -18.93
N ASP A 426 -18.57 -7.41 -20.02
CA ASP A 426 -17.81 -8.14 -21.02
C ASP A 426 -17.25 -7.17 -22.06
N SER A 427 -16.13 -7.53 -22.71
CA SER A 427 -15.43 -6.68 -23.69
C SER A 427 -16.29 -6.30 -24.91
N ASP A 428 -17.37 -7.05 -25.14
CA ASP A 428 -18.28 -6.92 -26.27
C ASP A 428 -19.65 -6.32 -25.85
N THR A 429 -19.77 -5.76 -24.64
CA THR A 429 -21.07 -5.25 -24.14
C THR A 429 -21.27 -3.81 -24.61
N ASP A 430 -22.21 -3.60 -25.52
CA ASP A 430 -22.67 -2.25 -25.90
C ASP A 430 -23.56 -1.66 -24.79
N ASP A 431 -23.35 -0.38 -24.49
CA ASP A 431 -24.08 0.36 -23.42
C ASP A 431 -25.60 0.33 -23.63
N ASP A 432 -26.07 0.27 -24.88
CA ASP A 432 -27.50 0.29 -25.23
C ASP A 432 -28.23 -1.03 -24.94
N ASN A 433 -27.52 -2.16 -24.85
CA ASN A 433 -28.08 -3.51 -24.69
C ASN A 433 -27.88 -4.13 -23.30
N MET A 434 -27.48 -3.35 -22.29
CA MET A 434 -27.28 -3.87 -20.92
C MET A 434 -28.60 -4.24 -20.26
N SER A 435 -28.65 -5.41 -19.63
CA SER A 435 -29.77 -5.80 -18.77
C SER A 435 -29.93 -4.85 -17.58
N PRO A 436 -31.15 -4.66 -17.02
CA PRO A 436 -31.35 -3.83 -15.83
C PRO A 436 -30.48 -4.23 -14.64
N PHE A 437 -30.22 -5.53 -14.51
CA PHE A 437 -29.32 -6.07 -13.46
C PHE A 437 -27.87 -5.59 -13.67
N VAL A 438 -27.34 -5.70 -14.88
CA VAL A 438 -25.97 -5.23 -15.19
C VAL A 438 -25.88 -3.71 -15.00
N LYS A 439 -26.88 -2.93 -15.44
CA LYS A 439 -26.94 -1.47 -15.20
C LYS A 439 -26.90 -1.13 -13.72
N LEU A 440 -27.57 -1.91 -12.86
CA LEU A 440 -27.50 -1.72 -11.39
C LEU A 440 -26.10 -2.05 -10.86
N MET A 441 -25.53 -3.20 -11.24
CA MET A 441 -24.20 -3.64 -10.77
C MET A 441 -23.07 -2.68 -11.23
N THR A 442 -23.19 -2.12 -12.42
CA THR A 442 -22.22 -1.17 -12.97
C THR A 442 -22.43 0.29 -12.53
N ASN A 443 -23.54 0.55 -11.79
CA ASN A 443 -23.77 1.88 -11.24
C ASN A 443 -22.71 2.24 -10.20
N LYS A 444 -22.06 3.40 -10.38
CA LYS A 444 -20.94 3.83 -9.53
C LYS A 444 -21.31 3.95 -8.04
N TYR A 445 -22.54 4.38 -7.74
CA TYR A 445 -23.00 4.52 -6.35
C TYR A 445 -23.26 3.16 -5.72
N PHE A 446 -23.96 2.28 -6.43
CA PHE A 446 -24.24 0.93 -5.96
C PHE A 446 -22.97 0.12 -5.71
N ALA A 447 -22.05 0.12 -6.68
CA ALA A 447 -20.77 -0.56 -6.57
C ALA A 447 -19.90 -0.02 -5.40
N THR A 448 -19.94 1.29 -5.15
CA THR A 448 -19.25 1.89 -4.00
C THR A 448 -19.90 1.47 -2.68
N ILE A 449 -21.23 1.59 -2.58
CA ILE A 449 -21.96 1.29 -1.34
C ILE A 449 -21.76 -0.17 -0.93
N ILE A 450 -21.92 -1.14 -1.85
CA ILE A 450 -21.73 -2.56 -1.52
C ILE A 450 -20.30 -2.85 -1.04
N THR A 451 -19.30 -2.25 -1.69
CA THR A 451 -17.89 -2.38 -1.29
C THR A 451 -17.65 -1.84 0.12
N LEU A 452 -18.16 -0.64 0.41
CA LEU A 452 -17.96 0.02 1.70
C LEU A 452 -18.76 -0.62 2.83
N VAL A 453 -19.97 -1.12 2.57
CA VAL A 453 -20.77 -1.86 3.57
C VAL A 453 -20.04 -3.13 4.01
N LEU A 454 -19.52 -3.91 3.08
CA LEU A 454 -18.74 -5.11 3.40
C LEU A 454 -17.46 -4.77 4.17
N ALA A 455 -16.74 -3.71 3.76
CA ALA A 455 -15.55 -3.24 4.47
C ALA A 455 -15.89 -2.76 5.88
N PHE A 456 -17.00 -2.03 6.07
CA PHE A 456 -17.45 -1.59 7.39
C PHE A 456 -17.79 -2.76 8.32
N MET A 457 -18.44 -3.80 7.79
CA MET A 457 -18.69 -5.02 8.57
C MET A 457 -17.39 -5.67 9.04
N LEU A 458 -16.36 -5.69 8.19
CA LEU A 458 -15.05 -6.25 8.55
C LEU A 458 -14.32 -5.42 9.61
N THR A 459 -14.50 -4.09 9.69
CA THR A 459 -13.86 -3.30 10.77
C THR A 459 -14.29 -3.74 12.17
N LYS A 460 -15.45 -4.42 12.31
CA LYS A 460 -15.91 -4.96 13.60
C LYS A 460 -15.03 -6.09 14.13
N VAL A 461 -14.24 -6.71 13.27
CA VAL A 461 -13.29 -7.77 13.62
C VAL A 461 -12.07 -7.19 14.34
N GLY A 462 -11.68 -5.95 13.99
CA GLY A 462 -10.52 -5.25 14.53
C GLY A 462 -9.25 -5.45 13.71
N TYR A 463 -8.41 -4.42 13.73
CA TYR A 463 -7.20 -4.31 12.94
C TYR A 463 -6.23 -5.50 13.10
N ALA A 464 -5.98 -5.94 14.34
CA ALA A 464 -5.01 -6.99 14.63
C ALA A 464 -5.33 -8.33 13.94
N GLU A 465 -6.62 -8.63 13.78
CA GLU A 465 -7.07 -9.86 13.13
C GLU A 465 -7.18 -9.69 11.59
N ILE A 466 -7.50 -8.49 11.09
CA ILE A 466 -7.61 -8.23 9.65
C ILE A 466 -6.24 -8.12 9.00
N TRP A 467 -5.23 -7.57 9.68
CA TRP A 467 -3.92 -7.27 9.10
C TRP A 467 -3.20 -8.48 8.49
N PRO A 468 -3.13 -9.67 9.13
CA PRO A 468 -2.51 -10.84 8.52
C PRO A 468 -3.25 -11.32 7.27
N LEU A 469 -4.59 -11.23 7.25
CA LEU A 469 -5.40 -11.59 6.09
C LEU A 469 -5.19 -10.60 4.95
N PHE A 470 -5.18 -9.29 5.24
CA PHE A 470 -4.84 -8.25 4.29
C PHE A 470 -3.43 -8.47 3.71
N GLY A 471 -2.42 -8.72 4.54
CA GLY A 471 -1.06 -8.97 4.11
C GLY A 471 -0.97 -10.19 3.18
N SER A 472 -1.63 -11.29 3.53
CA SER A 472 -1.68 -12.50 2.71
C SER A 472 -2.37 -12.25 1.36
N ALA A 473 -3.48 -11.51 1.35
CA ALA A 473 -4.20 -11.16 0.12
C ALA A 473 -3.37 -10.21 -0.77
N ASN A 474 -2.69 -9.23 -0.17
CA ASN A 474 -1.83 -8.29 -0.89
C ASN A 474 -0.66 -9.01 -1.58
N GLN A 475 -0.04 -9.95 -0.88
CA GLN A 475 1.05 -10.74 -1.45
C GLN A 475 0.57 -11.77 -2.48
N LEU A 476 -0.63 -12.32 -2.32
CA LEU A 476 -1.22 -13.18 -3.34
C LEU A 476 -1.55 -12.39 -4.61
N LEU A 477 -2.00 -11.14 -4.49
CA LEU A 477 -2.13 -10.23 -5.62
C LEU A 477 -0.78 -10.00 -6.34
N SER A 478 0.31 -9.91 -5.57
CA SER A 478 1.67 -9.87 -6.11
C SER A 478 2.00 -11.12 -6.94
N VAL A 479 1.68 -12.30 -6.44
CA VAL A 479 1.84 -13.56 -7.20
C VAL A 479 1.10 -13.49 -8.53
N LEU A 480 -0.15 -13.03 -8.54
CA LEU A 480 -0.97 -12.95 -9.76
C LEU A 480 -0.39 -11.96 -10.77
N ALA A 481 0.12 -10.81 -10.29
CA ALA A 481 0.82 -9.84 -11.12
C ALA A 481 2.14 -10.40 -11.69
N LEU A 482 2.94 -11.09 -10.87
CA LEU A 482 4.17 -11.76 -11.31
C LEU A 482 3.89 -12.83 -12.36
N VAL A 483 2.83 -13.63 -12.19
CA VAL A 483 2.39 -14.63 -13.17
C VAL A 483 2.05 -13.95 -14.50
N ALA A 484 1.24 -12.87 -14.48
CA ALA A 484 0.85 -12.13 -15.67
C ALA A 484 2.07 -11.55 -16.41
N CYS A 485 2.98 -10.90 -15.67
CA CYS A 485 4.22 -10.35 -16.21
C CYS A 485 5.15 -11.44 -16.76
N ALA A 486 5.24 -12.61 -16.09
CA ALA A 486 6.06 -13.72 -16.56
C ALA A 486 5.53 -14.31 -17.87
N VAL A 487 4.20 -14.45 -18.03
CA VAL A 487 3.58 -14.89 -19.30
C VAL A 487 3.84 -13.89 -20.41
N PHE A 488 3.70 -12.58 -20.13
CA PHE A 488 4.01 -11.51 -21.07
C PHE A 488 5.49 -11.55 -21.51
N LEU A 489 6.43 -11.61 -20.55
CA LEU A 489 7.86 -11.66 -20.87
C LEU A 489 8.26 -12.95 -21.60
N LYS A 490 7.58 -14.08 -21.35
CA LYS A 490 7.78 -15.31 -22.14
C LYS A 490 7.39 -15.09 -23.59
N LYS A 491 6.21 -14.51 -23.88
CA LYS A 491 5.75 -14.23 -25.23
C LYS A 491 6.65 -13.24 -25.97
N THR A 492 7.27 -12.32 -25.25
CA THR A 492 8.22 -11.34 -25.83
C THR A 492 9.68 -11.82 -25.85
N LYS A 493 9.95 -13.09 -25.50
CA LYS A 493 11.31 -13.71 -25.45
C LYS A 493 12.29 -12.99 -24.49
N ARG A 494 11.77 -12.33 -23.43
CA ARG A 494 12.55 -11.56 -22.44
C ARG A 494 12.49 -12.15 -21.03
N GLN A 495 12.01 -13.37 -20.90
CA GLN A 495 11.83 -14.09 -19.65
C GLN A 495 13.15 -14.41 -18.94
N GLY A 496 13.12 -14.54 -17.63
CA GLY A 496 14.25 -14.97 -16.80
C GLY A 496 13.85 -15.32 -15.37
N CYS A 497 14.81 -15.82 -14.60
CA CYS A 497 14.62 -16.24 -13.21
C CYS A 497 14.18 -15.11 -12.27
N MET A 498 14.38 -13.84 -12.65
CA MET A 498 14.03 -12.68 -11.86
C MET A 498 12.52 -12.56 -11.53
N LEU A 499 11.64 -13.22 -12.30
CA LEU A 499 10.20 -13.31 -11.98
C LEU A 499 9.82 -14.68 -11.41
N TRP A 500 10.49 -15.75 -11.84
CA TRP A 500 10.15 -17.12 -11.43
C TRP A 500 10.43 -17.37 -9.94
N ILE A 501 11.60 -16.95 -9.46
CA ILE A 501 11.99 -17.17 -8.06
C ILE A 501 11.04 -16.41 -7.11
N PRO A 502 10.80 -15.09 -7.29
CA PRO A 502 9.80 -14.37 -6.51
C PRO A 502 8.41 -15.01 -6.58
N MET A 503 7.95 -15.38 -7.76
CA MET A 503 6.62 -15.97 -7.96
C MET A 503 6.44 -17.26 -7.16
N VAL A 504 7.37 -18.21 -7.28
CA VAL A 504 7.27 -19.51 -6.58
C VAL A 504 7.38 -19.33 -5.07
N PHE A 505 8.33 -18.51 -4.61
CA PHE A 505 8.49 -18.23 -3.19
C PHE A 505 7.23 -17.58 -2.60
N MET A 506 6.69 -16.56 -3.27
CA MET A 506 5.49 -15.87 -2.80
C MET A 506 4.25 -16.75 -2.85
N MET A 507 4.13 -17.67 -3.81
CA MET A 507 3.08 -18.71 -3.80
C MET A 507 3.17 -19.57 -2.53
N ALA A 508 4.36 -20.05 -2.20
CA ALA A 508 4.56 -20.88 -0.99
C ALA A 508 4.18 -20.09 0.28
N VAL A 509 4.65 -18.84 0.40
CA VAL A 509 4.34 -17.97 1.54
C VAL A 509 2.83 -17.74 1.68
N THR A 510 2.19 -17.28 0.60
CA THR A 510 0.79 -16.84 0.66
C THR A 510 -0.20 -17.99 0.83
N PHE A 511 0.01 -19.11 0.15
CA PHE A 511 -0.85 -20.28 0.31
C PHE A 511 -0.71 -20.90 1.69
N THR A 512 0.51 -20.95 2.24
CA THR A 512 0.72 -21.39 3.62
C THR A 512 0.04 -20.45 4.61
N ALA A 513 0.19 -19.13 4.45
CA ALA A 513 -0.43 -18.16 5.35
C ALA A 513 -1.97 -18.23 5.32
N LEU A 514 -2.57 -18.29 4.13
CA LEU A 514 -4.02 -18.43 4.00
C LEU A 514 -4.52 -19.78 4.55
N GLY A 515 -3.79 -20.87 4.27
CA GLY A 515 -4.10 -22.19 4.83
C GLY A 515 -4.09 -22.20 6.36
N MET A 516 -3.07 -21.59 6.99
CA MET A 516 -3.00 -21.45 8.44
C MET A 516 -4.12 -20.57 9.00
N THR A 517 -4.47 -19.48 8.30
CA THR A 517 -5.57 -18.60 8.69
C THR A 517 -6.91 -19.34 8.63
N ILE A 518 -7.17 -20.09 7.56
CA ILE A 518 -8.38 -20.91 7.40
C ILE A 518 -8.45 -21.96 8.50
N TYR A 519 -7.34 -22.66 8.78
CA TYR A 519 -7.29 -23.66 9.86
C TYR A 519 -7.59 -23.04 11.24
N LYS A 520 -6.95 -21.88 11.56
CA LYS A 520 -7.17 -21.15 12.82
C LYS A 520 -8.65 -20.75 12.97
N LEU A 521 -9.23 -20.16 11.92
CA LEU A 521 -10.61 -19.67 11.93
C LEU A 521 -11.64 -20.81 11.97
N THR A 522 -11.41 -21.89 11.22
CA THR A 522 -12.26 -23.08 11.24
C THR A 522 -12.27 -23.71 12.64
N LYS A 523 -11.09 -23.83 13.28
CA LYS A 523 -11.01 -24.34 14.64
C LYS A 523 -11.72 -23.42 15.65
N ALA A 524 -11.61 -22.10 15.51
CA ALA A 524 -12.33 -21.13 16.34
C ALA A 524 -13.84 -21.26 16.15
N LEU A 525 -14.32 -21.43 14.92
CA LEU A 525 -15.74 -21.62 14.60
C LEU A 525 -16.33 -22.83 15.32
N PHE A 526 -15.62 -23.97 15.36
CA PHE A 526 -16.07 -25.18 16.03
C PHE A 526 -15.94 -25.12 17.57
N SER A 527 -15.07 -24.28 18.13
CA SER A 527 -14.82 -24.19 19.57
C SER A 527 -15.62 -23.11 20.28
N VAL A 528 -15.85 -21.97 19.65
CA VAL A 528 -16.48 -20.78 20.26
C VAL A 528 -17.89 -20.52 19.70
N GLY A 529 -18.22 -21.11 18.54
CA GLY A 529 -19.49 -20.90 17.83
C GLY A 529 -19.39 -19.81 16.73
N LEU A 530 -20.54 -19.51 16.13
CA LEU A 530 -20.66 -18.54 15.03
C LEU A 530 -20.56 -17.12 15.57
N ASP A 531 -19.37 -16.52 15.47
CA ASP A 531 -19.18 -15.09 15.53
C ASP A 531 -19.14 -14.51 14.11
N LEU A 532 -19.84 -13.38 13.91
CA LEU A 532 -19.96 -12.74 12.59
C LEU A 532 -18.56 -12.37 12.01
N GLY A 533 -17.67 -11.89 12.87
CA GLY A 533 -16.33 -11.46 12.46
C GLY A 533 -15.48 -12.63 11.96
N ASN A 534 -15.35 -13.69 12.75
CA ASN A 534 -14.59 -14.88 12.37
C ASN A 534 -15.19 -15.58 11.14
N SER A 535 -16.53 -15.58 11.01
CA SER A 535 -17.21 -16.16 9.85
C SER A 535 -16.91 -15.37 8.57
N LEU A 536 -16.96 -14.03 8.61
CA LEU A 536 -16.61 -13.18 7.47
C LEU A 536 -15.14 -13.37 7.07
N GLN A 537 -14.21 -13.36 8.03
CA GLN A 537 -12.79 -13.60 7.75
C GLN A 537 -12.57 -14.96 7.09
N LEU A 538 -13.22 -16.02 7.58
CA LEU A 538 -13.11 -17.36 7.02
C LEU A 538 -13.61 -17.39 5.58
N ILE A 539 -14.76 -16.78 5.29
CA ILE A 539 -15.31 -16.69 3.93
C ILE A 539 -14.32 -15.96 3.01
N PHE A 540 -13.80 -14.81 3.44
CA PHE A 540 -12.82 -14.06 2.64
C PHE A 540 -11.53 -14.87 2.42
N ALA A 541 -10.98 -15.51 3.45
CA ALA A 541 -9.76 -16.31 3.33
C ALA A 541 -9.93 -17.49 2.35
N VAL A 542 -11.05 -18.19 2.42
CA VAL A 542 -11.38 -19.31 1.51
C VAL A 542 -11.56 -18.82 0.08
N LEU A 543 -12.32 -17.75 -0.13
CA LEU A 543 -12.54 -17.18 -1.47
C LEU A 543 -11.24 -16.71 -2.10
N LEU A 544 -10.41 -15.99 -1.35
CA LEU A 544 -9.10 -15.51 -1.82
C LEU A 544 -8.18 -16.67 -2.19
N LEU A 545 -8.13 -17.72 -1.37
CA LEU A 545 -7.33 -18.91 -1.65
C LEU A 545 -7.80 -19.60 -2.94
N ILE A 546 -9.10 -19.85 -3.09
CA ILE A 546 -9.66 -20.50 -4.28
C ILE A 546 -9.39 -19.66 -5.53
N LEU A 547 -9.69 -18.37 -5.49
CA LEU A 547 -9.46 -17.46 -6.63
C LEU A 547 -7.98 -17.39 -6.99
N GLY A 548 -7.10 -17.25 -6.00
CA GLY A 548 -5.67 -17.21 -6.20
C GLY A 548 -5.12 -18.48 -6.83
N VAL A 549 -5.55 -19.66 -6.34
CA VAL A 549 -5.15 -20.95 -6.92
C VAL A 549 -5.65 -21.09 -8.36
N LEU A 550 -6.89 -20.72 -8.66
CA LEU A 550 -7.44 -20.83 -10.01
C LEU A 550 -6.69 -19.94 -11.01
N VAL A 551 -6.41 -18.68 -10.65
CA VAL A 551 -5.66 -17.76 -11.51
C VAL A 551 -4.20 -18.24 -11.66
N ALA A 552 -3.57 -18.70 -10.58
CA ALA A 552 -2.21 -19.22 -10.62
C ALA A 552 -2.10 -20.46 -11.52
N ILE A 553 -3.05 -21.42 -11.44
CA ILE A 553 -3.10 -22.59 -12.31
C ILE A 553 -3.23 -22.18 -13.78
N GLN A 554 -4.11 -21.24 -14.10
CA GLN A 554 -4.28 -20.75 -15.47
C GLN A 554 -3.00 -20.10 -16.00
N GLY A 555 -2.36 -19.25 -15.19
CA GLY A 555 -1.11 -18.60 -15.53
C GLY A 555 0.04 -19.61 -15.73
N VAL A 556 0.21 -20.56 -14.80
CA VAL A 556 1.24 -21.60 -14.91
C VAL A 556 1.01 -22.49 -16.14
N LYS A 557 -0.23 -22.86 -16.47
CA LYS A 557 -0.53 -23.57 -17.74
C LYS A 557 -0.03 -22.78 -18.94
N LYS A 558 -0.28 -21.46 -18.99
CA LYS A 558 0.21 -20.60 -20.07
C LYS A 558 1.73 -20.47 -20.09
N LEU A 559 2.37 -20.48 -18.93
CA LEU A 559 3.82 -20.52 -18.81
C LEU A 559 4.44 -21.85 -19.28
N CYS A 560 3.73 -22.98 -19.13
CA CYS A 560 4.19 -24.30 -19.58
C CYS A 560 3.83 -24.60 -21.05
N GLU A 561 2.92 -23.86 -21.68
CA GLU A 561 2.61 -24.04 -23.10
C GLU A 561 3.86 -23.79 -23.96
N LYS A 562 4.24 -24.76 -24.81
CA LYS A 562 5.32 -24.58 -25.80
C LYS A 562 4.96 -23.46 -26.77
N SER A 563 5.90 -22.62 -27.13
CA SER A 563 5.68 -21.57 -28.14
C SER A 563 5.33 -22.22 -29.47
N LYS A 564 4.62 -21.48 -30.37
CA LYS A 564 4.32 -21.99 -31.72
C LYS A 564 5.59 -22.34 -32.49
N ASP A 565 6.67 -21.60 -32.26
CA ASP A 565 7.98 -21.84 -32.88
C ASP A 565 8.64 -23.14 -32.37
N GLU A 566 8.46 -23.47 -31.05
CA GLU A 566 8.95 -24.72 -30.46
C GLU A 566 8.11 -25.95 -30.88
N LYS A 567 6.83 -25.75 -31.23
CA LYS A 567 5.97 -26.81 -31.80
C LYS A 567 6.25 -27.07 -33.26
N ALA A 568 6.80 -26.10 -34.00
CA ALA A 568 7.19 -26.26 -35.37
C ALA A 568 8.61 -26.86 -35.54
N ALA A 569 9.41 -26.82 -34.46
CA ALA A 569 10.77 -27.37 -34.41
C ALA A 569 10.86 -28.76 -33.72
N ALA A 570 9.76 -29.27 -33.14
CA ALA A 570 9.64 -30.61 -32.56
C ALA A 570 8.74 -31.49 -33.42
#